data_548265253d4eb0c5eac5154fa69e266f
#
_entry.id   548265253d4eb0c5eac5154fa69e266f
#
_cell.length_a   1.000
_cell.length_b   1.000
_cell.length_c   1.000
_cell.angle_alpha   90.00
_cell.angle_beta   90.00
_cell.angle_gamma   90.00
#
_symmetry.space_group_name_H-M   'P 1'
#
loop_
_entity.id
_entity.type
_entity.pdbx_description
1 polymer ?
#
loop_
_entity_poly.entity_id
_entity_poly.type
_entity_poly.pdbx_seq_one_letter_code
_entity_poly.pdbx_strand_id
1 'polypeptide(L)'
;MADPLPIFAPDALDARIHDPALARAVEAAVRRADAERWVERLHDRDGTIWSEDPEVQARIANRLGWLDAPRDFGDQVPALEAFGEGIRAAGFTAAIVAGMGGSSLAPDVLADAFRDVAGWLTVRVLDSTDPAAVEAAWDGLDPLATLVIVATKSGTTTESLAFQADAWARIHAALRAAGERRESPADLMIAITDPGRSLEAIPHHDGLREVFLNPEDVGGRYSALTYVGLVPASLLGIDLDAFLAASLAMLARTHATAVADNPGAALGVTLGALWRAGRDKLTLVADPAVARVGAWLEQLIAESTGKHGVGIVPVAGEPLGEASAYRPDRVFVRLALDGAAPPAPTPAGTSAAELLEALAAAGHPVLRIRLADPIDLAGEFVRW
;
A
#
# COMPACT_ATOMS: atom_id res chain seq x y z
N MET A 1 -36.36 -0.19 -13.14
CA MET A 1 -36.29 -1.32 -12.18
C MET A 1 -35.90 -0.70 -10.86
N ALA A 2 -36.48 -1.15 -9.73
CA ALA A 2 -36.03 -0.69 -8.42
C ALA A 2 -34.56 -1.14 -8.22
N ASP A 3 -33.74 -0.27 -7.63
CA ASP A 3 -32.40 -0.66 -7.23
C ASP A 3 -32.47 -1.90 -6.32
N PRO A 4 -31.61 -2.90 -6.53
CA PRO A 4 -31.54 -4.02 -5.61
C PRO A 4 -31.22 -3.50 -4.21
N LEU A 5 -31.81 -4.15 -3.17
CA LEU A 5 -31.47 -3.83 -1.79
C LEU A 5 -29.95 -3.98 -1.60
N PRO A 6 -29.30 -3.05 -0.88
CA PRO A 6 -27.86 -3.12 -0.67
C PRO A 6 -27.51 -4.40 0.10
N ILE A 7 -26.51 -5.14 -0.40
CA ILE A 7 -26.00 -6.37 0.24
C ILE A 7 -25.23 -6.01 1.52
N PHE A 8 -24.62 -4.83 1.55
CA PHE A 8 -23.72 -4.36 2.59
C PHE A 8 -24.27 -3.09 3.26
N ALA A 9 -23.85 -2.83 4.48
CA ALA A 9 -24.06 -1.53 5.11
C ALA A 9 -23.41 -0.42 4.27
N PRO A 10 -24.02 0.76 4.15
CA PRO A 10 -23.55 1.83 3.26
C PRO A 10 -22.11 2.30 3.56
N ASP A 11 -21.70 2.19 4.80
CA ASP A 11 -20.36 2.54 5.27
C ASP A 11 -19.36 1.37 5.15
N ALA A 12 -19.83 0.11 4.99
CA ALA A 12 -18.96 -1.02 4.74
C ALA A 12 -18.50 -1.07 3.29
N LEU A 13 -19.44 -1.12 2.33
CA LEU A 13 -19.11 -1.15 0.91
C LEU A 13 -20.28 -0.65 0.05
N ASP A 14 -20.07 0.41 -0.74
CA ASP A 14 -21.00 0.78 -1.82
C ASP A 14 -20.73 -0.11 -3.05
N ALA A 15 -21.51 -1.16 -3.19
CA ALA A 15 -21.42 -2.12 -4.28
C ALA A 15 -22.66 -2.08 -5.18
N ARG A 16 -22.46 -1.74 -6.46
CA ARG A 16 -23.53 -1.76 -7.48
C ARG A 16 -23.35 -2.96 -8.39
N ILE A 17 -24.15 -3.99 -8.16
CA ILE A 17 -24.13 -5.24 -8.90
C ILE A 17 -25.54 -5.48 -9.47
N HIS A 18 -25.78 -4.95 -10.67
CA HIS A 18 -27.10 -5.00 -11.31
C HIS A 18 -27.40 -6.34 -11.96
N ASP A 19 -26.37 -7.15 -12.28
CA ASP A 19 -26.56 -8.52 -12.77
C ASP A 19 -27.08 -9.40 -11.63
N PRO A 20 -28.32 -9.96 -11.74
CA PRO A 20 -28.91 -10.74 -10.65
C PRO A 20 -28.17 -12.06 -10.36
N ALA A 21 -27.42 -12.61 -11.33
CA ALA A 21 -26.65 -13.83 -11.11
C ALA A 21 -25.41 -13.52 -10.28
N LEU A 22 -24.72 -12.41 -10.57
CA LEU A 22 -23.57 -11.93 -9.81
C LEU A 22 -23.98 -11.51 -8.39
N ALA A 23 -25.09 -10.78 -8.23
CA ALA A 23 -25.61 -10.39 -6.92
C ALA A 23 -25.89 -11.63 -6.04
N ARG A 24 -26.60 -12.64 -6.59
CA ARG A 24 -26.84 -13.90 -5.86
C ARG A 24 -25.56 -14.66 -5.52
N ALA A 25 -24.53 -14.62 -6.38
CA ALA A 25 -23.25 -15.24 -6.11
C ALA A 25 -22.53 -14.57 -4.91
N VAL A 26 -22.56 -13.24 -4.86
CA VAL A 26 -22.01 -12.45 -3.74
C VAL A 26 -22.80 -12.73 -2.45
N GLU A 27 -24.13 -12.67 -2.48
CA GLU A 27 -24.97 -12.99 -1.33
C GLU A 27 -24.72 -14.40 -0.78
N ALA A 28 -24.55 -15.38 -1.66
CA ALA A 28 -24.25 -16.76 -1.26
C ALA A 28 -22.87 -16.85 -0.60
N ALA A 29 -21.88 -16.11 -1.11
CA ALA A 29 -20.54 -16.05 -0.53
C ALA A 29 -20.55 -15.36 0.84
N VAL A 30 -21.31 -14.27 1.01
CA VAL A 30 -21.52 -13.60 2.30
C VAL A 30 -22.10 -14.56 3.33
N ARG A 31 -23.22 -15.22 3.00
CA ARG A 31 -23.84 -16.22 3.90
C ARG A 31 -22.88 -17.35 4.28
N ARG A 32 -22.04 -17.79 3.34
CA ARG A 32 -21.05 -18.83 3.61
C ARG A 32 -19.96 -18.32 4.55
N ALA A 33 -19.42 -17.13 4.30
CA ALA A 33 -18.38 -16.53 5.13
C ALA A 33 -18.85 -16.31 6.57
N ASP A 34 -20.10 -15.86 6.76
CA ASP A 34 -20.73 -15.70 8.08
C ASP A 34 -20.90 -17.06 8.77
N ALA A 35 -21.45 -18.07 8.05
CA ALA A 35 -21.69 -19.42 8.60
C ALA A 35 -20.37 -20.11 8.99
N GLU A 36 -19.31 -19.92 8.23
CA GLU A 36 -17.98 -20.47 8.49
C GLU A 36 -17.12 -19.56 9.40
N ARG A 37 -17.66 -18.43 9.87
CA ARG A 37 -17.02 -17.47 10.79
C ARG A 37 -15.64 -16.99 10.29
N TRP A 38 -15.56 -16.61 9.04
CA TRP A 38 -14.28 -16.24 8.43
C TRP A 38 -13.61 -15.04 9.10
N VAL A 39 -14.36 -14.04 9.55
CA VAL A 39 -13.83 -12.84 10.20
C VAL A 39 -13.16 -13.19 11.53
N GLU A 40 -13.88 -13.90 12.40
CA GLU A 40 -13.33 -14.30 13.70
C GLU A 40 -12.10 -15.19 13.53
N ARG A 41 -12.20 -16.20 12.62
CA ARG A 41 -11.09 -17.11 12.35
C ARG A 41 -9.86 -16.38 11.78
N LEU A 42 -10.05 -15.32 10.96
CA LEU A 42 -8.95 -14.49 10.48
C LEU A 42 -8.24 -13.79 11.64
N HIS A 43 -9.01 -13.14 12.54
CA HIS A 43 -8.46 -12.44 13.69
C HIS A 43 -7.84 -13.42 14.71
N ASP A 44 -8.36 -14.64 14.81
CA ASP A 44 -7.78 -15.74 15.60
C ASP A 44 -6.53 -16.35 14.93
N ARG A 45 -6.09 -15.82 13.78
CA ARG A 45 -4.96 -16.34 12.99
C ARG A 45 -5.10 -17.82 12.61
N ASP A 46 -6.34 -18.28 12.37
CA ASP A 46 -6.64 -19.67 12.03
C ASP A 46 -6.22 -20.00 10.59
N GLY A 47 -5.04 -20.60 10.43
CA GLY A 47 -4.48 -21.01 9.16
C GLY A 47 -5.33 -22.03 8.38
N THR A 48 -6.31 -22.69 9.05
CA THR A 48 -7.19 -23.66 8.41
C THR A 48 -8.18 -23.04 7.43
N ILE A 49 -8.34 -21.72 7.43
CA ILE A 49 -9.10 -20.99 6.39
C ILE A 49 -8.51 -21.25 5.00
N TRP A 50 -7.17 -21.38 4.90
CA TRP A 50 -6.45 -21.44 3.63
C TRP A 50 -5.87 -22.80 3.29
N SER A 51 -5.56 -23.65 4.29
CA SER A 51 -4.89 -24.93 4.05
C SER A 51 -5.25 -25.97 5.08
N GLU A 52 -5.27 -27.24 4.65
CA GLU A 52 -5.38 -28.41 5.54
C GLU A 52 -4.01 -28.88 6.04
N ASP A 53 -2.90 -28.42 5.43
CA ASP A 53 -1.54 -28.77 5.79
C ASP A 53 -1.06 -27.96 7.01
N PRO A 54 -0.72 -28.58 8.14
CA PRO A 54 -0.28 -27.90 9.36
C PRO A 54 0.99 -27.06 9.19
N GLU A 55 1.93 -27.47 8.31
CA GLU A 55 3.14 -26.68 8.05
C GLU A 55 2.80 -25.41 7.27
N VAL A 56 1.86 -25.49 6.33
CA VAL A 56 1.35 -24.33 5.59
C VAL A 56 0.59 -23.41 6.55
N GLN A 57 -0.26 -23.95 7.42
CA GLN A 57 -1.01 -23.18 8.41
C GLN A 57 -0.06 -22.40 9.34
N ALA A 58 0.99 -23.03 9.85
CA ALA A 58 1.98 -22.37 10.71
C ALA A 58 2.71 -21.23 9.97
N ARG A 59 3.05 -21.42 8.69
CA ARG A 59 3.65 -20.36 7.86
C ARG A 59 2.69 -19.21 7.60
N ILE A 60 1.40 -19.48 7.42
CA ILE A 60 0.37 -18.47 7.26
C ILE A 60 0.23 -17.66 8.54
N ALA A 61 0.05 -18.32 9.69
CA ALA A 61 -0.08 -17.66 10.99
C ALA A 61 1.09 -16.72 11.29
N ASN A 62 2.32 -17.12 10.90
CA ASN A 62 3.53 -16.29 11.00
C ASN A 62 3.64 -15.22 9.89
N ARG A 63 2.56 -14.85 9.24
CA ARG A 63 2.51 -13.78 8.22
C ARG A 63 1.29 -12.87 8.42
N LEU A 64 0.60 -13.00 9.53
CA LEU A 64 -0.60 -12.24 9.88
C LEU A 64 -0.34 -11.12 10.89
N GLY A 65 0.93 -10.75 11.16
CA GLY A 65 1.29 -9.63 12.04
C GLY A 65 0.73 -8.29 11.58
N TRP A 66 0.46 -8.14 10.30
CA TRP A 66 -0.17 -6.93 9.75
C TRP A 66 -1.55 -6.63 10.34
N LEU A 67 -2.27 -7.63 10.87
CA LEU A 67 -3.56 -7.44 11.55
C LEU A 67 -3.45 -6.56 12.81
N ASP A 68 -2.30 -6.57 13.46
CA ASP A 68 -2.07 -5.81 14.69
C ASP A 68 -1.18 -4.57 14.47
N ALA A 69 -0.56 -4.44 13.29
CA ALA A 69 0.38 -3.36 13.00
C ALA A 69 -0.12 -1.95 13.37
N PRO A 70 -1.39 -1.54 13.12
CA PRO A 70 -1.87 -0.22 13.56
C PRO A 70 -1.81 -0.01 15.07
N ARG A 71 -1.96 -1.09 15.88
CA ARG A 71 -1.86 -1.02 17.35
C ARG A 71 -0.41 -1.04 17.80
N ASP A 72 0.39 -1.95 17.24
CA ASP A 72 1.77 -2.19 17.64
C ASP A 72 2.67 -0.98 17.38
N PHE A 73 2.34 -0.19 16.34
CA PHE A 73 3.09 1.02 15.98
C PHE A 73 2.55 2.31 16.62
N GLY A 74 1.42 2.27 17.33
CA GLY A 74 0.88 3.44 18.02
C GLY A 74 1.85 4.03 19.03
N ASP A 75 2.51 3.20 19.83
CA ASP A 75 3.50 3.62 20.81
C ASP A 75 4.82 4.15 20.18
N GLN A 76 5.00 3.95 18.88
CA GLN A 76 6.19 4.42 18.15
C GLN A 76 6.03 5.84 17.59
N VAL A 77 4.83 6.39 17.56
CA VAL A 77 4.55 7.71 16.96
C VAL A 77 5.44 8.81 17.53
N PRO A 78 5.57 9.00 18.86
CA PRO A 78 6.41 10.07 19.38
C PRO A 78 7.88 9.95 18.97
N ALA A 79 8.39 8.72 18.87
CA ALA A 79 9.79 8.47 18.46
C ALA A 79 9.98 8.75 16.96
N LEU A 80 8.99 8.39 16.12
CA LEU A 80 9.01 8.65 14.68
C LEU A 80 8.88 10.13 14.36
N GLU A 81 8.02 10.86 15.06
CA GLU A 81 7.92 12.31 14.92
C GLU A 81 9.21 13.01 15.34
N ALA A 82 9.79 12.61 16.48
CA ALA A 82 11.08 13.13 16.93
C ALA A 82 12.21 12.81 15.94
N PHE A 83 12.17 11.64 15.31
CA PHE A 83 13.12 11.28 14.25
C PHE A 83 12.95 12.19 13.03
N GLY A 84 11.74 12.36 12.49
CA GLY A 84 11.47 13.23 11.33
C GLY A 84 11.91 14.67 11.58
N GLU A 85 11.54 15.23 12.74
CA GLU A 85 11.98 16.57 13.17
C GLU A 85 13.49 16.66 13.33
N GLY A 86 14.14 15.63 13.88
CA GLY A 86 15.59 15.57 14.05
C GLY A 86 16.32 15.57 12.71
N ILE A 87 15.84 14.82 11.72
CA ILE A 87 16.38 14.79 10.36
C ILE A 87 16.23 16.18 9.71
N ARG A 88 15.05 16.77 9.80
CA ARG A 88 14.79 18.13 9.29
C ARG A 88 15.69 19.18 9.95
N ALA A 89 15.82 19.14 11.28
CA ALA A 89 16.65 20.05 12.04
C ALA A 89 18.16 19.89 11.75
N ALA A 90 18.58 18.68 11.35
CA ALA A 90 19.94 18.39 10.91
C ALA A 90 20.26 18.93 9.49
N GLY A 91 19.28 19.55 8.81
CA GLY A 91 19.48 20.21 7.52
C GLY A 91 19.22 19.30 6.31
N PHE A 92 18.67 18.12 6.49
CA PHE A 92 18.23 17.30 5.36
C PHE A 92 17.01 17.94 4.67
N THR A 93 17.04 17.94 3.34
CA THR A 93 15.97 18.50 2.48
C THR A 93 15.27 17.44 1.65
N ALA A 94 15.89 16.28 1.49
CA ALA A 94 15.36 15.18 0.72
C ALA A 94 15.66 13.82 1.38
N ALA A 95 14.87 12.82 1.00
CA ALA A 95 15.18 11.42 1.29
C ALA A 95 14.95 10.56 0.04
N ILE A 96 15.78 9.52 -0.14
CA ILE A 96 15.60 8.52 -1.19
C ILE A 96 15.38 7.16 -0.53
N VAL A 97 14.21 6.57 -0.79
CA VAL A 97 13.88 5.20 -0.35
C VAL A 97 14.39 4.22 -1.40
N ALA A 98 15.43 3.48 -1.08
CA ALA A 98 15.99 2.41 -1.89
C ALA A 98 15.35 1.07 -1.51
N GLY A 99 14.27 0.68 -2.16
CA GLY A 99 13.52 -0.51 -1.84
C GLY A 99 12.87 -1.13 -3.08
N MET A 100 12.50 -2.40 -2.98
CA MET A 100 11.83 -3.13 -4.05
C MET A 100 10.46 -3.66 -3.56
N GLY A 101 9.44 -3.59 -4.42
CA GLY A 101 8.11 -4.13 -4.16
C GLY A 101 7.52 -3.62 -2.83
N GLY A 102 7.27 -4.52 -1.88
CA GLY A 102 6.69 -4.14 -0.58
C GLY A 102 7.51 -3.13 0.24
N SER A 103 8.80 -2.96 -0.06
CA SER A 103 9.65 -1.96 0.59
C SER A 103 9.65 -0.59 -0.09
N SER A 104 9.00 -0.45 -1.26
CA SER A 104 8.94 0.78 -2.05
C SER A 104 7.53 1.31 -2.24
N LEU A 105 6.55 0.43 -2.45
CA LEU A 105 5.23 0.84 -2.93
C LEU A 105 4.42 1.66 -1.93
N ALA A 106 4.43 1.32 -0.64
CA ALA A 106 3.76 2.14 0.37
C ALA A 106 4.44 3.51 0.53
N PRO A 107 5.78 3.61 0.64
CA PRO A 107 6.48 4.90 0.55
C PRO A 107 6.13 5.72 -0.70
N ASP A 108 6.02 5.10 -1.89
CA ASP A 108 5.66 5.78 -3.14
C ASP A 108 4.23 6.34 -3.11
N VAL A 109 3.27 5.56 -2.56
CA VAL A 109 1.89 6.04 -2.33
C VAL A 109 1.88 7.28 -1.44
N LEU A 110 2.61 7.24 -0.33
CA LEU A 110 2.64 8.35 0.63
C LEU A 110 3.37 9.57 0.05
N ALA A 111 4.51 9.37 -0.61
CA ALA A 111 5.25 10.45 -1.26
C ALA A 111 4.45 11.15 -2.35
N ASP A 112 3.59 10.42 -3.08
CA ASP A 112 2.70 11.01 -4.08
C ASP A 112 1.52 11.75 -3.46
N ALA A 113 0.85 11.17 -2.47
CA ALA A 113 -0.34 11.74 -1.86
C ALA A 113 -0.04 12.97 -0.96
N PHE A 114 1.16 13.03 -0.35
CA PHE A 114 1.57 14.07 0.61
C PHE A 114 2.80 14.86 0.14
N ARG A 115 2.99 15.01 -1.16
CA ARG A 115 4.21 15.57 -1.78
C ARG A 115 4.53 17.02 -1.45
N ASP A 116 3.57 17.80 -0.96
CA ASP A 116 3.69 19.26 -0.88
C ASP A 116 3.51 19.79 0.56
N VAL A 117 3.92 19.03 1.57
CA VAL A 117 3.90 19.52 2.95
C VAL A 117 5.05 20.50 3.16
N ALA A 118 4.70 21.78 3.27
CA ALA A 118 5.67 22.87 3.34
C ALA A 118 6.65 22.71 4.53
N GLY A 119 7.96 22.80 4.22
CA GLY A 119 9.01 22.74 5.23
C GLY A 119 9.47 21.34 5.62
N TRP A 120 8.90 20.29 5.00
CA TRP A 120 9.30 18.90 5.17
C TRP A 120 10.13 18.38 3.97
N LEU A 121 10.67 17.17 4.08
CA LEU A 121 11.55 16.61 3.07
C LEU A 121 10.78 16.21 1.80
N THR A 122 11.43 16.38 0.66
CA THR A 122 11.01 15.69 -0.56
C THR A 122 11.44 14.23 -0.48
N VAL A 123 10.50 13.30 -0.47
CA VAL A 123 10.78 11.86 -0.47
C VAL A 123 10.65 11.33 -1.90
N ARG A 124 11.71 10.68 -2.39
CA ARG A 124 11.73 9.96 -3.66
C ARG A 124 11.88 8.47 -3.41
N VAL A 125 11.29 7.67 -4.28
CA VAL A 125 11.44 6.21 -4.22
C VAL A 125 12.24 5.75 -5.43
N LEU A 126 13.23 4.89 -5.18
CA LEU A 126 14.00 4.21 -6.19
C LEU A 126 13.82 2.71 -6.05
N ASP A 127 13.11 2.13 -7.00
CA ASP A 127 12.80 0.71 -7.11
C ASP A 127 13.28 0.12 -8.45
N SER A 128 14.31 0.71 -9.03
CA SER A 128 14.86 0.32 -10.33
C SER A 128 16.39 0.45 -10.33
N THR A 129 17.06 -0.52 -10.94
CA THR A 129 18.50 -0.45 -11.22
C THR A 129 18.82 0.11 -12.61
N ASP A 130 17.82 0.57 -13.34
CA ASP A 130 18.03 1.29 -14.60
C ASP A 130 18.86 2.56 -14.33
N PRO A 131 20.00 2.77 -15.04
CA PRO A 131 20.86 3.92 -14.80
C PRO A 131 20.14 5.27 -14.95
N ALA A 132 19.18 5.38 -15.86
CA ALA A 132 18.43 6.62 -16.03
C ALA A 132 17.49 6.87 -14.83
N ALA A 133 16.89 5.82 -14.26
CA ALA A 133 16.08 5.94 -13.05
C ALA A 133 16.96 6.31 -11.83
N VAL A 134 18.15 5.73 -11.71
CA VAL A 134 19.11 6.07 -10.64
C VAL A 134 19.51 7.54 -10.73
N GLU A 135 19.91 8.01 -11.93
CA GLU A 135 20.26 9.44 -12.12
C GLU A 135 19.05 10.36 -11.85
N ALA A 136 17.86 10.00 -12.31
CA ALA A 136 16.65 10.78 -12.05
C ALA A 136 16.30 10.87 -10.56
N ALA A 137 16.58 9.82 -9.77
CA ALA A 137 16.37 9.85 -8.32
C ALA A 137 17.27 10.89 -7.61
N TRP A 138 18.47 11.14 -8.13
CA TRP A 138 19.41 12.14 -7.62
C TRP A 138 19.30 13.53 -8.25
N ASP A 139 18.54 13.66 -9.35
CA ASP A 139 18.48 14.92 -10.10
C ASP A 139 18.03 16.09 -9.23
N GLY A 140 18.87 17.15 -9.19
CA GLY A 140 18.63 18.34 -8.39
C GLY A 140 18.77 18.16 -6.88
N LEU A 141 19.22 17.00 -6.37
CA LEU A 141 19.46 16.79 -4.95
C LEU A 141 20.93 17.02 -4.57
N ASP A 142 21.16 17.61 -3.40
CA ASP A 142 22.46 17.65 -2.77
C ASP A 142 22.71 16.34 -1.99
N PRO A 143 23.74 15.55 -2.34
CA PRO A 143 24.04 14.31 -1.62
C PRO A 143 24.30 14.50 -0.12
N LEU A 144 24.77 15.69 0.31
CA LEU A 144 25.03 15.98 1.72
C LEU A 144 23.78 16.43 2.49
N ALA A 145 22.71 16.78 1.79
CA ALA A 145 21.40 17.12 2.36
C ALA A 145 20.32 16.09 2.05
N THR A 146 20.71 14.88 1.58
CA THR A 146 19.81 13.79 1.21
C THR A 146 20.03 12.59 2.14
N LEU A 147 18.96 12.15 2.81
CA LEU A 147 18.94 10.92 3.60
C LEU A 147 18.68 9.73 2.69
N VAL A 148 19.49 8.68 2.76
CA VAL A 148 19.27 7.44 2.02
C VAL A 148 18.68 6.38 2.94
N ILE A 149 17.54 5.82 2.56
CA ILE A 149 16.82 4.80 3.31
C ILE A 149 16.97 3.47 2.59
N VAL A 150 17.78 2.57 3.12
CA VAL A 150 17.95 1.21 2.61
C VAL A 150 16.83 0.35 3.16
N ALA A 151 15.76 0.15 2.36
CA ALA A 151 14.58 -0.61 2.77
C ALA A 151 14.60 -2.02 2.16
N THR A 152 14.84 -3.04 2.98
CA THR A 152 14.88 -4.44 2.52
C THR A 152 14.55 -5.41 3.65
N LYS A 153 13.51 -6.22 3.49
CA LYS A 153 13.12 -7.20 4.51
C LYS A 153 14.21 -8.23 4.79
N SER A 154 14.85 -8.76 3.76
CA SER A 154 15.85 -9.85 3.86
C SER A 154 17.27 -9.37 4.09
N GLY A 155 17.55 -8.08 3.93
CA GLY A 155 18.92 -7.55 3.89
C GLY A 155 19.73 -7.94 2.64
N THR A 156 19.18 -8.74 1.74
CA THR A 156 19.90 -9.35 0.61
C THR A 156 19.34 -8.99 -0.76
N THR A 157 18.37 -8.07 -0.84
CA THR A 157 17.80 -7.61 -2.11
C THR A 157 18.88 -6.90 -2.92
N THR A 158 19.28 -7.50 -4.02
CA THR A 158 20.41 -7.06 -4.85
C THR A 158 20.28 -5.60 -5.29
N GLU A 159 19.09 -5.21 -5.72
CA GLU A 159 18.78 -3.86 -6.19
C GLU A 159 18.98 -2.81 -5.08
N SER A 160 18.42 -3.06 -3.89
CA SER A 160 18.57 -2.15 -2.74
C SER A 160 20.04 -2.00 -2.32
N LEU A 161 20.80 -3.10 -2.33
CA LEU A 161 22.23 -3.08 -1.98
C LEU A 161 23.07 -2.42 -3.07
N ALA A 162 22.75 -2.62 -4.35
CA ALA A 162 23.43 -1.94 -5.45
C ALA A 162 23.22 -0.43 -5.37
N PHE A 163 22.01 0.01 -5.06
CA PHE A 163 21.72 1.42 -4.85
C PHE A 163 22.41 1.98 -3.60
N GLN A 164 22.46 1.23 -2.50
CA GLN A 164 23.25 1.63 -1.33
C GLN A 164 24.72 1.87 -1.70
N ALA A 165 25.31 1.00 -2.51
CA ALA A 165 26.70 1.16 -2.96
C ALA A 165 26.89 2.39 -3.85
N ASP A 166 25.97 2.69 -4.78
CA ASP A 166 25.99 3.92 -5.59
C ASP A 166 25.86 5.16 -4.71
N ALA A 167 24.88 5.17 -3.82
CA ALA A 167 24.66 6.27 -2.87
C ALA A 167 25.89 6.50 -1.97
N TRP A 168 26.50 5.42 -1.48
CA TRP A 168 27.74 5.50 -0.71
C TRP A 168 28.86 6.20 -1.49
N ALA A 169 29.06 5.81 -2.76
CA ALA A 169 30.08 6.40 -3.61
C ALA A 169 29.81 7.91 -3.88
N ARG A 170 28.57 8.29 -4.14
CA ARG A 170 28.17 9.68 -4.39
C ARG A 170 28.37 10.55 -3.14
N ILE A 171 27.88 10.10 -1.99
CA ILE A 171 28.03 10.81 -0.71
C ILE A 171 29.51 10.94 -0.36
N HIS A 172 30.29 9.86 -0.48
CA HIS A 172 31.72 9.89 -0.20
C HIS A 172 32.47 10.88 -1.10
N ALA A 173 32.13 10.97 -2.39
CA ALA A 173 32.71 11.94 -3.30
C ALA A 173 32.34 13.38 -2.90
N ALA A 174 31.09 13.63 -2.51
CA ALA A 174 30.61 14.93 -2.05
C ALA A 174 31.29 15.36 -0.75
N LEU A 175 31.42 14.49 0.25
CA LEU A 175 32.13 14.74 1.51
C LEU A 175 33.61 15.15 1.25
N ARG A 176 34.26 14.43 0.35
CA ARG A 176 35.65 14.78 -0.04
C ARG A 176 35.74 16.11 -0.74
N ALA A 177 34.82 16.45 -1.61
CA ALA A 177 34.76 17.72 -2.33
C ALA A 177 34.51 18.90 -1.36
N ALA A 178 33.69 18.71 -0.35
CA ALA A 178 33.40 19.69 0.68
C ALA A 178 34.54 19.87 1.70
N GLY A 179 35.56 18.97 1.69
CA GLY A 179 36.62 18.96 2.67
C GLY A 179 36.19 18.44 4.04
N GLU A 180 35.06 17.81 4.13
CA GLU A 180 34.53 17.18 5.34
C GLU A 180 35.37 15.93 5.69
N ARG A 181 35.99 15.94 6.88
CA ARG A 181 36.86 14.83 7.31
C ARG A 181 36.24 13.95 8.38
N ARG A 182 35.07 14.35 8.91
CA ARG A 182 34.50 13.75 10.12
C ARG A 182 33.22 12.93 9.86
N GLU A 183 32.60 13.11 8.73
CA GLU A 183 31.33 12.42 8.42
C GLU A 183 31.60 11.20 7.52
N SER A 184 31.01 10.09 7.92
CA SER A 184 30.96 8.89 7.11
C SER A 184 29.72 8.97 6.19
N PRO A 185 29.74 8.38 4.98
CA PRO A 185 28.51 8.20 4.22
C PRO A 185 27.39 7.53 5.02
N ALA A 186 27.74 6.68 5.99
CA ALA A 186 26.77 6.02 6.87
C ALA A 186 25.95 7.00 7.72
N ASP A 187 26.51 8.17 8.07
CA ASP A 187 25.80 9.21 8.83
C ASP A 187 24.60 9.83 8.06
N LEU A 188 24.56 9.64 6.72
CA LEU A 188 23.49 10.09 5.85
C LEU A 188 22.61 8.91 5.37
N MET A 189 22.76 7.74 5.99
CA MET A 189 22.00 6.55 5.65
C MET A 189 21.31 5.95 6.87
N ILE A 190 20.14 5.36 6.62
CA ILE A 190 19.41 4.54 7.59
C ILE A 190 19.02 3.21 6.94
N ALA A 191 18.68 2.21 7.75
CA ALA A 191 18.10 0.96 7.26
C ALA A 191 16.74 0.69 7.86
N ILE A 192 15.86 0.08 7.05
CA ILE A 192 14.60 -0.52 7.48
C ILE A 192 14.64 -1.98 7.05
N THR A 193 14.70 -2.91 8.00
CA THR A 193 14.93 -4.34 7.73
C THR A 193 14.37 -5.21 8.85
N ASP A 194 14.38 -6.53 8.66
CA ASP A 194 14.13 -7.48 9.74
C ASP A 194 15.38 -7.63 10.64
N PRO A 195 15.23 -8.09 11.89
CA PRO A 195 16.34 -8.28 12.80
C PRO A 195 17.29 -9.43 12.38
N GLY A 196 18.42 -9.53 13.08
CA GLY A 196 19.37 -10.63 12.95
C GLY A 196 20.08 -10.65 11.61
N ARG A 197 20.07 -11.78 10.92
CA ARG A 197 20.79 -11.99 9.65
C ARG A 197 20.41 -10.99 8.56
N SER A 198 19.20 -10.49 8.56
CA SER A 198 18.75 -9.50 7.60
C SER A 198 19.50 -8.17 7.79
N LEU A 199 19.64 -7.73 9.03
CA LEU A 199 20.45 -6.54 9.35
C LEU A 199 21.93 -6.77 9.05
N GLU A 200 22.50 -7.89 9.51
CA GLU A 200 23.91 -8.25 9.32
C GLU A 200 24.34 -8.32 7.84
N ALA A 201 23.39 -8.58 6.93
CA ALA A 201 23.64 -8.63 5.50
C ALA A 201 23.75 -7.25 4.84
N ILE A 202 23.30 -6.18 5.50
CA ILE A 202 23.37 -4.82 4.97
C ILE A 202 24.81 -4.27 5.20
N PRO A 203 25.51 -3.86 4.13
CA PRO A 203 26.85 -3.28 4.27
C PRO A 203 26.84 -2.07 5.20
N HIS A 204 27.87 -1.97 6.05
CA HIS A 204 28.06 -0.85 6.98
C HIS A 204 26.94 -0.67 8.02
N HIS A 205 26.14 -1.68 8.29
CA HIS A 205 24.98 -1.59 9.20
C HIS A 205 25.34 -1.03 10.60
N ASP A 206 26.52 -1.35 11.13
CA ASP A 206 26.99 -0.88 12.45
C ASP A 206 27.25 0.64 12.51
N GLY A 207 27.40 1.28 11.36
CA GLY A 207 27.72 2.73 11.26
C GLY A 207 26.57 3.58 10.77
N LEU A 208 25.43 2.98 10.42
CA LEU A 208 24.27 3.74 9.92
C LEU A 208 23.74 4.71 10.98
N ARG A 209 23.20 5.85 10.54
CA ARG A 209 22.59 6.85 11.42
C ARG A 209 21.51 6.28 12.33
N GLU A 210 20.65 5.42 11.78
CA GLU A 210 19.56 4.76 12.50
C GLU A 210 19.19 3.45 11.80
N VAL A 211 18.68 2.49 12.57
CA VAL A 211 18.19 1.21 12.07
C VAL A 211 16.82 0.94 12.65
N PHE A 212 15.84 0.77 11.78
CA PHE A 212 14.46 0.42 12.14
C PHE A 212 14.22 -1.07 11.86
N LEU A 213 13.92 -1.81 12.92
CA LEU A 213 13.70 -3.27 12.84
C LEU A 213 12.21 -3.58 12.76
N ASN A 214 11.79 -4.11 11.62
CA ASN A 214 10.40 -4.54 11.41
C ASN A 214 10.09 -5.88 12.07
N PRO A 215 8.81 -6.13 12.41
CA PRO A 215 8.35 -7.44 12.82
C PRO A 215 8.55 -8.48 11.70
N GLU A 216 9.08 -9.66 12.06
CA GLU A 216 9.36 -10.71 11.08
C GLU A 216 8.08 -11.35 10.51
N ASP A 217 6.96 -11.27 11.23
CA ASP A 217 5.66 -11.84 10.87
C ASP A 217 4.80 -10.92 9.97
N VAL A 218 5.35 -9.78 9.52
CA VAL A 218 4.72 -8.92 8.51
C VAL A 218 5.37 -9.13 7.15
N GLY A 219 4.59 -9.58 6.17
CA GLY A 219 5.05 -9.72 4.78
C GLY A 219 5.29 -8.36 4.11
N GLY A 220 6.22 -8.29 3.14
CA GLY A 220 6.59 -7.01 2.49
C GLY A 220 5.40 -6.22 1.95
N ARG A 221 4.51 -6.84 1.17
CA ARG A 221 3.33 -6.16 0.61
C ARG A 221 2.29 -5.70 1.64
N TYR A 222 2.38 -6.17 2.89
CA TYR A 222 1.52 -5.79 4.02
C TYR A 222 2.18 -4.77 4.95
N SER A 223 3.38 -4.29 4.65
CA SER A 223 4.20 -3.50 5.58
C SER A 223 3.90 -1.99 5.57
N ALA A 224 2.84 -1.54 4.91
CA ALA A 224 2.51 -0.12 4.80
C ALA A 224 2.37 0.60 6.16
N LEU A 225 1.86 -0.08 7.18
CA LEU A 225 1.66 0.45 8.54
C LEU A 225 2.77 -0.02 9.51
N THR A 226 3.96 -0.35 8.99
CA THR A 226 5.18 -0.60 9.78
C THR A 226 6.20 0.51 9.53
N TYR A 227 7.42 0.37 10.01
CA TYR A 227 8.50 1.33 9.73
C TYR A 227 8.70 1.59 8.23
N VAL A 228 8.36 0.65 7.34
CA VAL A 228 8.47 0.83 5.88
C VAL A 228 7.64 2.02 5.39
N GLY A 229 6.43 2.20 5.87
CA GLY A 229 5.60 3.34 5.52
C GLY A 229 5.75 4.50 6.52
N LEU A 230 5.84 4.21 7.83
CA LEU A 230 5.78 5.24 8.88
C LEU A 230 7.06 6.08 8.97
N VAL A 231 8.25 5.51 8.68
CA VAL A 231 9.50 6.31 8.63
C VAL A 231 9.46 7.32 7.48
N PRO A 232 9.17 6.95 6.21
CA PRO A 232 8.95 7.94 5.16
C PRO A 232 7.82 8.93 5.48
N ALA A 233 6.73 8.49 6.11
CA ALA A 233 5.63 9.36 6.52
C ALA A 233 6.09 10.46 7.49
N SER A 234 6.93 10.13 8.48
CA SER A 234 7.50 11.09 9.41
C SER A 234 8.39 12.14 8.71
N LEU A 235 9.11 11.74 7.67
CA LEU A 235 9.96 12.63 6.87
C LEU A 235 9.16 13.54 5.92
N LEU A 236 7.98 13.08 5.48
CA LEU A 236 7.03 13.87 4.69
C LEU A 236 6.25 14.87 5.53
N GLY A 237 6.30 14.80 6.88
CA GLY A 237 5.52 15.64 7.77
C GLY A 237 4.05 15.28 7.82
N ILE A 238 3.73 14.03 7.58
CA ILE A 238 2.38 13.50 7.79
C ILE A 238 2.11 13.49 9.29
N ASP A 239 0.93 13.96 9.69
CA ASP A 239 0.43 13.82 11.04
C ASP A 239 0.23 12.32 11.36
N LEU A 240 1.20 11.73 12.05
CA LEU A 240 1.21 10.29 12.33
C LEU A 240 0.12 9.88 13.32
N ASP A 241 -0.25 10.75 14.26
CA ASP A 241 -1.37 10.51 15.17
C ASP A 241 -2.68 10.39 14.38
N ALA A 242 -2.95 11.32 13.49
CA ALA A 242 -4.13 11.29 12.62
C ALA A 242 -4.10 10.09 11.67
N PHE A 243 -2.93 9.77 11.10
CA PHE A 243 -2.74 8.65 10.18
C PHE A 243 -3.01 7.30 10.85
N LEU A 244 -2.44 7.07 12.03
CA LEU A 244 -2.70 5.83 12.78
C LEU A 244 -4.10 5.81 13.38
N ALA A 245 -4.68 6.94 13.77
CA ALA A 245 -6.08 6.99 14.20
C ALA A 245 -7.04 6.56 13.10
N ALA A 246 -6.81 6.97 11.84
CA ALA A 246 -7.60 6.53 10.69
C ALA A 246 -7.45 5.02 10.44
N SER A 247 -6.23 4.49 10.55
CA SER A 247 -6.00 3.03 10.42
C SER A 247 -6.66 2.23 11.54
N LEU A 248 -6.58 2.70 12.80
CA LEU A 248 -7.23 2.08 13.95
C LEU A 248 -8.76 2.14 13.86
N ALA A 249 -9.32 3.23 13.35
CA ALA A 249 -10.76 3.35 13.11
C ALA A 249 -11.23 2.31 12.07
N MET A 250 -10.47 2.11 10.98
CA MET A 250 -10.77 1.05 10.01
C MET A 250 -10.58 -0.33 10.62
N LEU A 251 -9.50 -0.57 11.35
CA LEU A 251 -9.25 -1.83 12.04
C LEU A 251 -10.40 -2.19 13.00
N ALA A 252 -10.91 -1.22 13.77
CA ALA A 252 -12.05 -1.45 14.65
C ALA A 252 -13.29 -1.91 13.86
N ARG A 253 -13.52 -1.37 12.67
CA ARG A 253 -14.62 -1.77 11.78
C ARG A 253 -14.43 -3.15 11.19
N THR A 254 -13.18 -3.57 10.90
CA THR A 254 -12.89 -4.93 10.41
C THR A 254 -13.05 -6.02 11.47
N HIS A 255 -13.34 -5.67 12.72
CA HIS A 255 -13.75 -6.61 13.77
C HIS A 255 -15.26 -6.91 13.78
N ALA A 256 -16.08 -6.23 12.97
CA ALA A 256 -17.48 -6.62 12.81
C ALA A 256 -17.55 -8.05 12.24
N THR A 257 -18.21 -8.95 12.96
CA THR A 257 -18.25 -10.38 12.61
C THR A 257 -19.16 -10.68 11.41
N ALA A 258 -20.21 -9.88 11.22
CA ALA A 258 -21.06 -9.96 10.04
C ALA A 258 -20.33 -9.33 8.83
N VAL A 259 -20.18 -10.10 7.77
CA VAL A 259 -19.52 -9.63 6.53
C VAL A 259 -20.18 -8.36 5.97
N ALA A 260 -21.50 -8.25 6.08
CA ALA A 260 -22.25 -7.10 5.56
C ALA A 260 -21.89 -5.77 6.25
N ASP A 261 -21.36 -5.82 7.49
CA ASP A 261 -20.99 -4.65 8.29
C ASP A 261 -19.47 -4.41 8.31
N ASN A 262 -18.70 -5.35 7.75
CA ASN A 262 -17.24 -5.36 7.80
C ASN A 262 -16.65 -4.89 6.48
N PRO A 263 -15.94 -3.72 6.43
CA PRO A 263 -15.48 -3.16 5.16
C PRO A 263 -14.44 -4.03 4.44
N GLY A 264 -13.53 -4.67 5.15
CA GLY A 264 -12.53 -5.56 4.56
C GLY A 264 -13.14 -6.87 4.08
N ALA A 265 -13.95 -7.52 4.93
CA ALA A 265 -14.62 -8.77 4.58
C ALA A 265 -15.63 -8.57 3.44
N ALA A 266 -16.40 -7.49 3.45
CA ALA A 266 -17.33 -7.15 2.37
C ALA A 266 -16.61 -7.03 1.02
N LEU A 267 -15.48 -6.32 1.00
CA LEU A 267 -14.65 -6.16 -0.20
C LEU A 267 -14.06 -7.50 -0.65
N GLY A 268 -13.36 -8.21 0.24
CA GLY A 268 -12.68 -9.47 -0.08
C GLY A 268 -13.63 -10.57 -0.54
N VAL A 269 -14.78 -10.76 0.16
CA VAL A 269 -15.81 -11.74 -0.21
C VAL A 269 -16.45 -11.38 -1.54
N THR A 270 -16.71 -10.10 -1.81
CA THR A 270 -17.25 -9.64 -3.10
C THR A 270 -16.28 -9.95 -4.22
N LEU A 271 -15.02 -9.55 -4.12
CA LEU A 271 -14.00 -9.80 -5.15
C LEU A 271 -13.81 -11.30 -5.41
N GLY A 272 -13.75 -12.11 -4.35
CA GLY A 272 -13.63 -13.57 -4.46
C GLY A 272 -14.84 -14.24 -5.12
N ALA A 273 -16.06 -13.79 -4.82
CA ALA A 273 -17.28 -14.29 -5.43
C ALA A 273 -17.36 -13.91 -6.92
N LEU A 274 -17.02 -12.68 -7.26
CA LEU A 274 -16.98 -12.17 -8.63
C LEU A 274 -15.89 -12.86 -9.46
N TRP A 275 -14.72 -13.08 -8.88
CA TRP A 275 -13.67 -13.88 -9.52
C TRP A 275 -14.15 -15.29 -9.88
N ARG A 276 -14.82 -15.99 -8.97
CA ARG A 276 -15.42 -17.32 -9.23
C ARG A 276 -16.48 -17.29 -10.33
N ALA A 277 -17.13 -16.15 -10.51
CA ALA A 277 -18.09 -15.89 -11.57
C ALA A 277 -17.45 -15.42 -12.89
N GLY A 278 -16.13 -15.49 -13.03
CA GLY A 278 -15.40 -15.13 -14.24
C GLY A 278 -15.06 -13.64 -14.38
N ARG A 279 -15.14 -12.87 -13.27
CA ARG A 279 -14.74 -11.46 -13.20
C ARG A 279 -13.37 -11.35 -12.53
N ASP A 280 -12.32 -11.72 -13.28
CA ASP A 280 -10.96 -11.87 -12.73
C ASP A 280 -10.08 -10.63 -12.92
N LYS A 281 -10.55 -9.57 -13.57
CA LYS A 281 -9.82 -8.33 -13.75
C LYS A 281 -10.41 -7.21 -12.89
N LEU A 282 -9.61 -6.72 -11.96
CA LEU A 282 -9.96 -5.63 -11.05
C LEU A 282 -9.41 -4.31 -11.61
N THR A 283 -10.28 -3.50 -12.22
CA THR A 283 -9.90 -2.20 -12.77
C THR A 283 -10.08 -1.10 -11.73
N LEU A 284 -8.98 -0.42 -11.40
CA LEU A 284 -8.95 0.67 -10.44
C LEU A 284 -9.11 2.00 -11.17
N VAL A 285 -10.15 2.75 -10.78
CA VAL A 285 -10.45 4.10 -11.28
C VAL A 285 -10.27 5.07 -10.12
N ALA A 286 -9.06 5.56 -9.93
CA ALA A 286 -8.69 6.44 -8.82
C ALA A 286 -8.53 7.89 -9.26
N ASP A 287 -8.82 8.85 -8.38
CA ASP A 287 -8.47 10.24 -8.63
C ASP A 287 -6.94 10.41 -8.69
N PRO A 288 -6.42 11.31 -9.53
CA PRO A 288 -4.98 11.47 -9.72
C PRO A 288 -4.21 11.66 -8.41
N ALA A 289 -4.79 12.38 -7.44
CA ALA A 289 -4.16 12.64 -6.15
C ALA A 289 -3.92 11.39 -5.28
N VAL A 290 -4.58 10.27 -5.58
CA VAL A 290 -4.45 9.00 -4.85
C VAL A 290 -4.20 7.81 -5.79
N ALA A 291 -3.90 8.08 -7.05
CA ALA A 291 -3.79 7.05 -8.08
C ALA A 291 -2.61 6.07 -7.83
N ARG A 292 -1.57 6.51 -7.14
CA ARG A 292 -0.42 5.67 -6.79
C ARG A 292 -0.78 4.47 -5.91
N VAL A 293 -1.87 4.53 -5.15
CA VAL A 293 -2.37 3.38 -4.40
C VAL A 293 -2.61 2.16 -5.30
N GLY A 294 -2.89 2.40 -6.59
CA GLY A 294 -3.09 1.35 -7.58
C GLY A 294 -1.87 0.43 -7.74
N ALA A 295 -0.65 0.97 -7.73
CA ALA A 295 0.57 0.17 -7.82
C ALA A 295 0.78 -0.72 -6.58
N TRP A 296 0.48 -0.21 -5.38
CA TRP A 296 0.51 -1.01 -4.16
C TRP A 296 -0.56 -2.11 -4.18
N LEU A 297 -1.80 -1.78 -4.60
CA LEU A 297 -2.89 -2.75 -4.73
C LEU A 297 -2.59 -3.81 -5.80
N GLU A 298 -1.88 -3.44 -6.86
CA GLU A 298 -1.45 -4.38 -7.89
C GLU A 298 -0.58 -5.48 -7.29
N GLN A 299 0.46 -5.14 -6.54
CA GLN A 299 1.27 -6.14 -5.85
C GLN A 299 0.47 -6.89 -4.79
N LEU A 300 -0.27 -6.17 -3.93
CA LEU A 300 -1.02 -6.79 -2.84
C LEU A 300 -1.95 -7.89 -3.35
N ILE A 301 -2.74 -7.59 -4.38
CA ILE A 301 -3.77 -8.49 -4.88
C ILE A 301 -3.16 -9.58 -5.77
N ALA A 302 -2.31 -9.21 -6.73
CA ALA A 302 -1.75 -10.17 -7.67
C ALA A 302 -0.85 -11.21 -6.96
N GLU A 303 0.02 -10.77 -6.06
CA GLU A 303 0.90 -11.67 -5.31
C GLU A 303 0.15 -12.51 -4.28
N SER A 304 -0.91 -11.96 -3.65
CA SER A 304 -1.70 -12.70 -2.67
C SER A 304 -2.60 -13.75 -3.31
N THR A 305 -3.22 -13.44 -4.45
CA THR A 305 -4.20 -14.32 -5.11
C THR A 305 -3.61 -15.16 -6.25
N GLY A 306 -2.50 -14.72 -6.84
CA GLY A 306 -1.86 -15.32 -8.01
C GLY A 306 -1.10 -16.60 -7.69
N LYS A 307 -1.82 -17.72 -7.49
CA LYS A 307 -1.25 -19.01 -7.16
C LYS A 307 -1.88 -20.12 -7.99
N HIS A 308 -1.07 -21.15 -8.35
CA HIS A 308 -1.54 -22.34 -9.07
C HIS A 308 -2.29 -22.05 -10.38
N GLY A 309 -1.87 -21.00 -11.10
CA GLY A 309 -2.47 -20.62 -12.38
C GLY A 309 -3.79 -19.86 -12.29
N VAL A 310 -4.18 -19.42 -11.09
CA VAL A 310 -5.38 -18.61 -10.84
C VAL A 310 -5.03 -17.35 -10.07
N GLY A 311 -5.89 -16.33 -10.11
CA GLY A 311 -5.71 -15.09 -9.37
C GLY A 311 -6.61 -13.99 -9.89
N ILE A 312 -6.64 -12.88 -9.16
CA ILE A 312 -7.24 -11.63 -9.61
C ILE A 312 -6.14 -10.79 -10.26
N VAL A 313 -6.41 -10.26 -11.44
CA VAL A 313 -5.50 -9.37 -12.17
C VAL A 313 -5.89 -7.92 -11.91
N PRO A 314 -5.17 -7.18 -11.06
CA PRO A 314 -5.41 -5.76 -10.91
C PRO A 314 -4.96 -5.00 -12.18
N VAL A 315 -5.70 -3.96 -12.52
CA VAL A 315 -5.42 -3.07 -13.64
C VAL A 315 -5.45 -1.65 -13.11
N ALA A 316 -4.27 -1.08 -12.87
CA ALA A 316 -4.09 0.29 -12.39
C ALA A 316 -3.58 1.19 -13.52
N GLY A 317 -3.97 2.47 -13.48
CA GLY A 317 -3.47 3.47 -14.44
C GLY A 317 -3.93 3.29 -15.88
N GLU A 318 -4.90 2.42 -16.14
CA GLU A 318 -5.48 2.25 -17.48
C GLU A 318 -6.24 3.54 -17.89
N PRO A 319 -5.92 4.15 -19.04
CA PRO A 319 -6.72 5.26 -19.56
C PRO A 319 -8.16 4.82 -19.77
N LEU A 320 -9.13 5.65 -19.37
CA LEU A 320 -10.54 5.33 -19.51
C LEU A 320 -10.94 5.21 -20.98
N GLY A 321 -11.46 4.05 -21.35
CA GLY A 321 -12.07 3.78 -22.64
C GLY A 321 -13.59 3.94 -22.61
N GLU A 322 -14.25 3.82 -23.76
CA GLU A 322 -15.71 3.74 -23.82
C GLU A 322 -16.22 2.43 -23.17
N ALA A 323 -17.44 2.45 -22.64
CA ALA A 323 -18.02 1.27 -21.97
C ALA A 323 -17.96 -0.01 -22.82
N SER A 324 -18.09 0.09 -24.13
CA SER A 324 -18.00 -1.02 -25.09
C SER A 324 -16.62 -1.63 -25.24
N ALA A 325 -15.56 -0.96 -24.77
CA ALA A 325 -14.19 -1.47 -24.81
C ALA A 325 -13.92 -2.53 -23.73
N TYR A 326 -14.74 -2.55 -22.69
CA TYR A 326 -14.54 -3.45 -21.54
C TYR A 326 -15.31 -4.76 -21.73
N ARG A 327 -14.58 -5.86 -21.56
CA ARG A 327 -15.16 -7.20 -21.61
C ARG A 327 -15.83 -7.57 -20.29
N PRO A 328 -16.76 -8.56 -20.30
CA PRO A 328 -17.50 -8.95 -19.10
C PRO A 328 -16.65 -9.61 -17.99
N ASP A 329 -15.35 -9.71 -18.13
CA ASP A 329 -14.43 -10.28 -17.14
C ASP A 329 -13.94 -9.25 -16.09
N ARG A 330 -14.47 -8.01 -16.10
CA ARG A 330 -14.03 -6.89 -15.26
C ARG A 330 -14.93 -6.62 -14.07
N VAL A 331 -14.30 -6.22 -12.97
CA VAL A 331 -14.88 -5.51 -11.83
C VAL A 331 -14.23 -4.14 -11.78
N PHE A 332 -15.00 -3.10 -11.51
CA PHE A 332 -14.47 -1.73 -11.39
C PHE A 332 -14.51 -1.29 -9.93
N VAL A 333 -13.43 -0.70 -9.44
CA VAL A 333 -13.37 -0.03 -8.15
C VAL A 333 -13.04 1.43 -8.36
N ARG A 334 -13.97 2.31 -7.99
CA ARG A 334 -13.76 3.75 -7.92
C ARG A 334 -13.17 4.12 -6.58
N LEU A 335 -12.00 4.72 -6.57
CA LEU A 335 -11.40 5.36 -5.41
C LEU A 335 -11.46 6.88 -5.61
N ALA A 336 -12.33 7.55 -4.87
CA ALA A 336 -12.57 8.99 -4.97
C ALA A 336 -12.04 9.71 -3.74
N LEU A 337 -11.35 10.83 -3.95
CA LEU A 337 -10.93 11.75 -2.90
C LEU A 337 -11.78 13.02 -2.98
N ASP A 338 -12.38 13.42 -1.87
CA ASP A 338 -13.22 14.62 -1.81
C ASP A 338 -12.43 15.87 -2.19
N GLY A 339 -13.02 16.70 -3.03
CA GLY A 339 -12.41 17.93 -3.50
C GLY A 339 -11.27 17.75 -4.53
N ALA A 340 -10.83 16.52 -4.81
CA ALA A 340 -9.81 16.27 -5.82
C ALA A 340 -10.38 16.32 -7.23
N ALA A 341 -9.49 16.59 -8.22
CA ALA A 341 -9.85 16.48 -9.62
C ALA A 341 -10.12 15.01 -9.97
N PRO A 342 -11.20 14.71 -10.74
CA PRO A 342 -11.48 13.35 -11.20
C PRO A 342 -10.46 12.90 -12.24
N PRO A 343 -10.40 11.59 -12.55
CA PRO A 343 -9.62 11.09 -13.69
C PRO A 343 -10.00 11.78 -15.00
N ALA A 344 -9.04 11.80 -15.92
CA ALA A 344 -9.31 12.32 -17.27
C ALA A 344 -10.50 11.58 -17.91
N PRO A 345 -11.36 12.29 -18.66
CA PRO A 345 -12.49 11.68 -19.35
C PRO A 345 -12.01 10.72 -20.45
N THR A 346 -12.93 9.89 -20.95
CA THR A 346 -12.70 9.06 -22.13
C THR A 346 -12.35 9.92 -23.37
N PRO A 347 -11.79 9.34 -24.44
CA PRO A 347 -11.54 10.08 -25.68
C PRO A 347 -12.78 10.76 -26.29
N ALA A 348 -13.99 10.22 -26.05
CA ALA A 348 -15.25 10.82 -26.46
C ALA A 348 -15.77 11.89 -25.49
N GLY A 349 -15.07 12.16 -24.38
CA GLY A 349 -15.44 13.18 -23.40
C GLY A 349 -16.34 12.69 -22.27
N THR A 350 -16.62 11.39 -22.15
CA THR A 350 -17.42 10.81 -21.07
C THR A 350 -16.62 10.88 -19.76
N SER A 351 -17.18 11.46 -18.72
CA SER A 351 -16.54 11.52 -17.40
C SER A 351 -16.44 10.13 -16.75
N ALA A 352 -15.52 9.97 -15.81
CA ALA A 352 -15.38 8.73 -15.04
C ALA A 352 -16.69 8.32 -14.34
N ALA A 353 -17.44 9.29 -13.82
CA ALA A 353 -18.72 9.02 -13.15
C ALA A 353 -19.77 8.49 -14.16
N GLU A 354 -19.94 9.14 -15.29
CA GLU A 354 -20.87 8.71 -16.36
C GLU A 354 -20.49 7.34 -16.91
N LEU A 355 -19.17 7.11 -17.12
CA LEU A 355 -18.65 5.81 -17.57
C LEU A 355 -19.02 4.69 -16.57
N LEU A 356 -18.78 4.91 -15.29
CA LEU A 356 -19.08 3.90 -14.25
C LEU A 356 -20.58 3.60 -14.14
N GLU A 357 -21.45 4.61 -14.31
CA GLU A 357 -22.90 4.39 -14.39
C GLU A 357 -23.27 3.54 -15.63
N ALA A 358 -22.68 3.87 -16.79
CA ALA A 358 -22.90 3.10 -18.00
C ALA A 358 -22.41 1.65 -17.88
N LEU A 359 -21.24 1.43 -17.24
CA LEU A 359 -20.70 0.10 -16.99
C LEU A 359 -21.59 -0.69 -16.02
N ALA A 360 -22.09 -0.06 -14.95
CA ALA A 360 -23.02 -0.69 -14.03
C ALA A 360 -24.32 -1.09 -14.74
N ALA A 361 -24.87 -0.22 -15.59
CA ALA A 361 -26.04 -0.48 -16.40
C ALA A 361 -25.81 -1.60 -17.43
N ALA A 362 -24.59 -1.76 -17.93
CA ALA A 362 -24.18 -2.86 -18.81
C ALA A 362 -23.91 -4.18 -18.08
N GLY A 363 -24.05 -4.22 -16.76
CA GLY A 363 -23.91 -5.43 -15.92
C GLY A 363 -22.50 -5.67 -15.38
N HIS A 364 -21.61 -4.68 -15.46
CA HIS A 364 -20.34 -4.74 -14.75
C HIS A 364 -20.54 -4.40 -13.27
N PRO A 365 -19.93 -5.16 -12.34
CA PRO A 365 -19.87 -4.76 -10.93
C PRO A 365 -19.04 -3.48 -10.77
N VAL A 366 -19.59 -2.52 -10.05
CA VAL A 366 -18.92 -1.25 -9.70
C VAL A 366 -18.94 -1.08 -8.20
N LEU A 367 -17.77 -1.05 -7.60
CA LEU A 367 -17.55 -0.79 -6.17
C LEU A 367 -17.06 0.64 -6.01
N ARG A 368 -17.47 1.31 -4.93
CA ARG A 368 -17.06 2.69 -4.66
C ARG A 368 -16.48 2.81 -3.26
N ILE A 369 -15.32 3.44 -3.20
CA ILE A 369 -14.63 3.81 -1.98
C ILE A 369 -14.40 5.31 -2.03
N ARG A 370 -14.81 6.02 -1.00
CA ARG A 370 -14.65 7.46 -0.86
C ARG A 370 -13.70 7.77 0.27
N LEU A 371 -12.74 8.63 0.01
CA LEU A 371 -11.81 9.19 0.96
C LEU A 371 -12.21 10.67 1.18
N ALA A 372 -12.36 11.08 2.43
CA ALA A 372 -12.63 12.46 2.75
C ALA A 372 -11.34 13.31 2.74
N ASP A 373 -10.21 12.67 3.10
CA ASP A 373 -8.88 13.28 3.17
C ASP A 373 -7.82 12.25 2.74
N PRO A 374 -6.63 12.68 2.24
CA PRO A 374 -5.51 11.76 1.98
C PRO A 374 -5.10 10.89 3.18
N ILE A 375 -5.32 11.36 4.41
CA ILE A 375 -5.10 10.59 5.65
C ILE A 375 -5.91 9.28 5.67
N ASP A 376 -7.07 9.24 5.02
CA ASP A 376 -7.90 8.03 4.94
C ASP A 376 -7.23 6.87 4.19
N LEU A 377 -6.15 7.13 3.43
CA LEU A 377 -5.31 6.06 2.86
C LEU A 377 -4.79 5.11 3.94
N ALA A 378 -4.56 5.58 5.16
CA ALA A 378 -4.18 4.73 6.28
C ALA A 378 -5.26 3.67 6.59
N GLY A 379 -6.53 4.04 6.49
CA GLY A 379 -7.64 3.10 6.59
C GLY A 379 -7.70 2.12 5.42
N GLU A 380 -7.35 2.56 4.22
CA GLU A 380 -7.34 1.67 3.05
C GLU A 380 -6.22 0.62 3.12
N PHE A 381 -5.06 0.94 3.72
CA PHE A 381 -4.03 -0.06 4.00
C PHE A 381 -4.51 -1.18 4.94
N VAL A 382 -5.54 -0.94 5.72
CA VAL A 382 -6.20 -1.95 6.58
C VAL A 382 -7.35 -2.66 5.83
N ARG A 383 -8.16 -1.91 5.06
CA ARG A 383 -9.35 -2.45 4.36
C ARG A 383 -8.96 -3.53 3.34
N TRP A 384 -7.92 -3.25 2.54
CA TRP A 384 -7.48 -4.12 1.44
C TRP A 384 -6.62 -5.28 1.91
#